data_e624fc86a7d7ab05bf352054f057627f
#
_entry.id   e624fc86a7d7ab05bf352054f057627f
#
_cell.length_a   1.000
_cell.length_b   1.000
_cell.length_c   1.000
_cell.angle_alpha   90.00
_cell.angle_beta   90.00
_cell.angle_gamma   90.00
#
_symmetry.space_group_name_H-M   'P 1'
#
loop_
_entity.id
_entity.type
_entity.pdbx_description
1 polymer ?
#
loop_
_entity_poly.entity_id
_entity_poly.type
_entity_poly.pdbx_seq_one_letter_code
_entity_poly.pdbx_strand_id
1 'polypeptide(L)'
;MELTNKVALITGGASGLGLATAEALIKSGAKVMLLDLNEDNAKAASESLGDNASYAIANVTEEESVANAIQETVNKFGSLQIAVNCAGIGSASKTVGKNGPHPLDYFKTVVDINLNGTFNVLRLAAVEMGNNEPTSDGECGVIINTASVAAFDGQVGQAAYSASKGGVVGMTL
;
A
#
# COMPACT_ATOMS: atom_id res chain seq x y z
N MET A 1 -8.54 14.74 -9.96
CA MET A 1 -8.34 13.65 -10.99
C MET A 1 -9.66 12.93 -11.26
N GLU A 2 -10.07 12.76 -12.51
CA GLU A 2 -11.17 11.87 -12.91
C GLU A 2 -10.68 10.42 -12.95
N LEU A 3 -11.48 9.45 -12.46
CA LEU A 3 -11.03 8.07 -12.24
C LEU A 3 -11.25 7.15 -13.45
N THR A 4 -12.09 7.52 -14.39
CA THR A 4 -12.41 6.71 -15.58
C THR A 4 -11.13 6.36 -16.36
N ASN A 5 -10.91 5.05 -16.55
CA ASN A 5 -9.72 4.49 -17.22
C ASN A 5 -8.37 4.79 -16.54
N LYS A 6 -8.33 5.33 -15.32
CA LYS A 6 -7.09 5.45 -14.54
C LYS A 6 -6.70 4.10 -13.96
N VAL A 7 -5.41 3.90 -13.81
CA VAL A 7 -4.84 2.65 -13.26
C VAL A 7 -4.38 2.90 -11.84
N ALA A 8 -4.85 2.05 -10.93
CA ALA A 8 -4.49 2.07 -9.52
C ALA A 8 -3.72 0.81 -9.12
N LEU A 9 -2.69 0.98 -8.31
CA LEU A 9 -1.96 -0.09 -7.64
C LEU A 9 -2.25 0.01 -6.15
N ILE A 10 -2.69 -1.10 -5.53
CA ILE A 10 -3.13 -1.13 -4.13
C ILE A 10 -2.38 -2.21 -3.38
N THR A 11 -1.56 -1.83 -2.39
CA THR A 11 -0.87 -2.79 -1.53
C THR A 11 -1.79 -3.30 -0.41
N GLY A 12 -1.64 -4.57 -0.01
CA GLY A 12 -2.61 -5.23 0.87
C GLY A 12 -3.99 -5.31 0.20
N GLY A 13 -4.01 -5.43 -1.13
CA GLY A 13 -5.22 -5.31 -1.95
C GLY A 13 -6.17 -6.51 -1.88
N ALA A 14 -5.70 -7.63 -1.34
CA ALA A 14 -6.49 -8.86 -1.30
C ALA A 14 -7.52 -8.91 -0.16
N SER A 15 -7.52 -7.95 0.76
CA SER A 15 -8.41 -7.97 1.92
C SER A 15 -8.66 -6.58 2.53
N GLY A 16 -9.60 -6.48 3.46
CA GLY A 16 -9.81 -5.32 4.33
C GLY A 16 -9.94 -3.99 3.58
N LEU A 17 -9.20 -2.97 4.03
CA LEU A 17 -9.25 -1.63 3.45
C LEU A 17 -8.77 -1.60 1.99
N GLY A 18 -7.73 -2.39 1.66
CA GLY A 18 -7.21 -2.46 0.29
C GLY A 18 -8.25 -2.99 -0.69
N LEU A 19 -8.92 -4.09 -0.35
CA LEU A 19 -9.98 -4.65 -1.19
C LEU A 19 -11.18 -3.71 -1.33
N ALA A 20 -11.64 -3.12 -0.23
CA ALA A 20 -12.74 -2.14 -0.26
C ALA A 20 -12.39 -0.90 -1.12
N THR A 21 -11.12 -0.48 -1.08
CA THR A 21 -10.62 0.61 -1.95
C THR A 21 -10.64 0.19 -3.42
N ALA A 22 -10.22 -1.05 -3.72
CA ALA A 22 -10.27 -1.60 -5.08
C ALA A 22 -11.70 -1.61 -5.64
N GLU A 23 -12.66 -2.12 -4.85
CA GLU A 23 -14.09 -2.11 -5.22
C GLU A 23 -14.61 -0.70 -5.54
N ALA A 24 -14.27 0.28 -4.69
CA ALA A 24 -14.69 1.66 -4.87
C ALA A 24 -14.10 2.30 -6.14
N LEU A 25 -12.80 2.05 -6.41
CA LEU A 25 -12.12 2.56 -7.59
C LEU A 25 -12.66 1.93 -8.88
N ILE A 26 -12.89 0.62 -8.90
CA ILE A 26 -13.48 -0.08 -10.05
C ILE A 26 -14.91 0.43 -10.32
N LYS A 27 -15.72 0.60 -9.28
CA LYS A 27 -17.06 1.19 -9.40
C LYS A 27 -17.04 2.60 -10.01
N SER A 28 -15.93 3.32 -9.82
CA SER A 28 -15.72 4.66 -10.39
C SER A 28 -15.02 4.64 -11.75
N GLY A 29 -14.86 3.46 -12.37
CA GLY A 29 -14.33 3.30 -13.73
C GLY A 29 -12.80 3.16 -13.82
N ALA A 30 -12.11 2.97 -12.72
CA ALA A 30 -10.68 2.70 -12.70
C ALA A 30 -10.37 1.22 -13.00
N LYS A 31 -9.12 0.95 -13.36
CA LYS A 31 -8.52 -0.39 -13.38
C LYS A 31 -7.62 -0.55 -12.18
N VAL A 32 -7.53 -1.75 -11.61
CA VAL A 32 -6.83 -1.96 -10.35
C VAL A 32 -5.88 -3.16 -10.41
N MET A 33 -4.64 -2.95 -9.97
CA MET A 33 -3.68 -4.00 -9.66
C MET A 33 -3.62 -4.20 -8.14
N LEU A 34 -3.99 -5.40 -7.67
CA LEU A 34 -3.92 -5.78 -6.26
C LEU A 34 -2.53 -6.34 -5.96
N LEU A 35 -1.78 -5.71 -5.04
CA LEU A 35 -0.53 -6.25 -4.52
C LEU A 35 -0.77 -6.89 -3.16
N ASP A 36 -0.42 -8.16 -3.03
CA ASP A 36 -0.51 -8.88 -1.76
C ASP A 36 0.57 -9.96 -1.67
N LEU A 37 0.86 -10.44 -0.48
CA LEU A 37 1.75 -11.61 -0.26
C LEU A 37 1.03 -12.94 -0.46
N ASN A 38 -0.30 -12.96 -0.27
CA ASN A 38 -1.11 -14.17 -0.35
C ASN A 38 -1.72 -14.31 -1.75
N GLU A 39 -1.14 -15.22 -2.54
CA GLU A 39 -1.55 -15.46 -3.93
C GLU A 39 -3.00 -15.91 -4.04
N ASP A 40 -3.43 -16.86 -3.21
CA ASP A 40 -4.79 -17.41 -3.28
C ASP A 40 -5.84 -16.32 -3.03
N ASN A 41 -5.60 -15.48 -2.00
CA ASN A 41 -6.48 -14.36 -1.69
C ASN A 41 -6.46 -13.29 -2.79
N ALA A 42 -5.29 -12.94 -3.31
CA ALA A 42 -5.14 -11.93 -4.36
C ALA A 42 -5.83 -12.36 -5.65
N LYS A 43 -5.66 -13.62 -6.03
CA LYS A 43 -6.33 -14.24 -7.18
C LYS A 43 -7.85 -14.22 -7.02
N ALA A 44 -8.35 -14.73 -5.89
CA ALA A 44 -9.79 -14.77 -5.63
C ALA A 44 -10.42 -13.37 -5.60
N ALA A 45 -9.73 -12.39 -4.99
CA ALA A 45 -10.18 -11.00 -4.98
C ALA A 45 -10.22 -10.41 -6.41
N SER A 46 -9.18 -10.62 -7.20
CA SER A 46 -9.12 -10.17 -8.59
C SER A 46 -10.23 -10.76 -9.44
N GLU A 47 -10.46 -12.08 -9.33
CA GLU A 47 -11.55 -12.77 -10.05
C GLU A 47 -12.94 -12.24 -9.66
N SER A 48 -13.15 -11.94 -8.38
CA SER A 48 -14.43 -11.38 -7.89
C SER A 48 -14.69 -9.96 -8.38
N LEU A 49 -13.64 -9.19 -8.65
CA LEU A 49 -13.70 -7.80 -9.12
C LEU A 49 -13.86 -7.70 -10.65
N GLY A 50 -13.60 -8.78 -11.38
CA GLY A 50 -13.78 -8.87 -12.84
C GLY A 50 -12.65 -8.26 -13.67
N ASP A 51 -12.94 -7.99 -14.95
CA ASP A 51 -11.93 -7.68 -15.98
C ASP A 51 -11.10 -6.40 -15.73
N ASN A 52 -11.59 -5.50 -14.89
CA ASN A 52 -10.88 -4.29 -14.51
C ASN A 52 -9.90 -4.49 -13.34
N ALA A 53 -9.79 -5.71 -12.82
CA ALA A 53 -8.85 -6.08 -11.77
C ALA A 53 -7.79 -7.06 -12.28
N SER A 54 -6.62 -6.98 -11.67
CA SER A 54 -5.57 -7.98 -11.78
C SER A 54 -4.81 -8.03 -10.46
N TYR A 55 -3.90 -8.98 -10.30
CA TYR A 55 -3.09 -9.07 -9.10
C TYR A 55 -1.62 -9.33 -9.43
N ALA A 56 -0.75 -8.95 -8.51
CA ALA A 56 0.66 -9.30 -8.51
C ALA A 56 1.08 -9.67 -7.09
N ILE A 57 1.98 -10.63 -6.96
CA ILE A 57 2.50 -11.06 -5.67
C ILE A 57 3.72 -10.22 -5.35
N ALA A 58 3.66 -9.46 -4.25
CA ALA A 58 4.75 -8.57 -3.88
C ALA A 58 4.91 -8.44 -2.37
N ASN A 59 6.18 -8.49 -1.94
CA ASN A 59 6.60 -8.09 -0.61
C ASN A 59 7.01 -6.61 -0.64
N VAL A 60 6.26 -5.76 0.05
CA VAL A 60 6.52 -4.30 0.06
C VAL A 60 7.88 -3.92 0.63
N THR A 61 8.49 -4.80 1.45
CA THR A 61 9.83 -4.57 2.03
C THR A 61 10.98 -4.88 1.07
N GLU A 62 10.68 -5.47 -0.08
CA GLU A 62 11.67 -5.88 -1.08
C GLU A 62 11.57 -5.00 -2.33
N GLU A 63 12.66 -4.30 -2.66
CA GLU A 63 12.69 -3.37 -3.79
C GLU A 63 12.34 -4.02 -5.12
N GLU A 64 13.00 -5.15 -5.42
CA GLU A 64 12.81 -5.85 -6.69
C GLU A 64 11.38 -6.40 -6.83
N SER A 65 10.81 -6.90 -5.73
CA SER A 65 9.43 -7.39 -5.69
C SER A 65 8.42 -6.29 -6.05
N VAL A 66 8.58 -5.10 -5.48
CA VAL A 66 7.73 -3.94 -5.78
C VAL A 66 7.95 -3.41 -7.20
N ALA A 67 9.21 -3.33 -7.65
CA ALA A 67 9.53 -2.88 -9.00
C ALA A 67 8.89 -3.78 -10.07
N ASN A 68 8.98 -5.10 -9.89
CA ASN A 68 8.35 -6.07 -10.78
C ASN A 68 6.82 -5.91 -10.81
N ALA A 69 6.18 -5.75 -9.65
CA ALA A 69 4.73 -5.57 -9.59
C ALA A 69 4.25 -4.26 -10.24
N ILE A 70 5.03 -3.18 -10.16
CA ILE A 70 4.75 -1.93 -10.89
C ILE A 70 4.89 -2.17 -12.40
N GLN A 71 5.95 -2.86 -12.84
CA GLN A 71 6.12 -3.18 -14.25
C GLN A 71 5.00 -4.08 -14.79
N GLU A 72 4.54 -5.07 -14.01
CA GLU A 72 3.39 -5.90 -14.36
C GLU A 72 2.10 -5.06 -14.48
N THR A 73 1.94 -4.07 -13.60
CA THR A 73 0.81 -3.12 -13.68
C THR A 73 0.80 -2.37 -15.00
N VAL A 74 1.95 -1.81 -15.39
CA VAL A 74 2.10 -1.07 -16.65
C VAL A 74 1.92 -2.00 -17.85
N ASN A 75 2.50 -3.19 -17.82
CA ASN A 75 2.35 -4.18 -18.90
C ASN A 75 0.88 -4.60 -19.09
N LYS A 76 0.13 -4.73 -18.00
CA LYS A 76 -1.29 -5.15 -18.02
C LYS A 76 -2.24 -4.05 -18.45
N PHE A 77 -2.02 -2.82 -17.94
CA PHE A 77 -3.01 -1.73 -18.05
C PHE A 77 -2.49 -0.50 -18.81
N GLY A 78 -1.19 -0.45 -19.13
CA GLY A 78 -0.57 0.58 -19.96
C GLY A 78 0.02 1.77 -19.20
N SER A 79 -0.29 1.94 -17.91
CA SER A 79 0.15 3.11 -17.12
C SER A 79 -0.07 2.90 -15.62
N LEU A 80 0.36 3.86 -14.78
CA LEU A 80 0.07 3.91 -13.35
C LEU A 80 -0.21 5.37 -12.93
N GLN A 81 -1.42 5.68 -12.45
CA GLN A 81 -1.78 7.02 -11.99
C GLN A 81 -2.06 7.10 -10.49
N ILE A 82 -2.41 5.97 -9.84
CA ILE A 82 -2.85 5.96 -8.46
C ILE A 82 -2.10 4.86 -7.71
N ALA A 83 -1.47 5.19 -6.59
CA ALA A 83 -0.93 4.19 -5.66
C ALA A 83 -1.57 4.35 -4.29
N VAL A 84 -2.14 3.26 -3.76
CA VAL A 84 -2.76 3.25 -2.43
C VAL A 84 -2.04 2.26 -1.54
N ASN A 85 -1.37 2.77 -0.52
CA ASN A 85 -0.61 1.98 0.43
C ASN A 85 -1.50 1.55 1.60
N CYS A 86 -2.05 0.31 1.52
CA CYS A 86 -2.84 -0.32 2.57
C CYS A 86 -2.12 -1.48 3.26
N ALA A 87 -1.01 -1.99 2.68
CA ALA A 87 -0.22 -3.04 3.32
C ALA A 87 0.29 -2.60 4.69
N GLY A 88 0.13 -3.46 5.68
CA GLY A 88 0.59 -3.18 7.02
C GLY A 88 0.11 -4.21 8.03
N ILE A 89 0.81 -4.28 9.15
CA ILE A 89 0.47 -5.14 10.27
C ILE A 89 0.21 -4.32 11.53
N GLY A 90 -0.79 -4.75 12.31
CA GLY A 90 -1.00 -4.23 13.66
C GLY A 90 0.00 -4.86 14.63
N SER A 91 0.31 -4.16 15.72
CA SER A 91 1.12 -4.73 16.81
C SER A 91 0.48 -4.44 18.16
N ALA A 92 0.51 -5.43 19.04
CA ALA A 92 0.06 -5.30 20.43
C ALA A 92 1.09 -5.96 21.35
N SER A 93 2.16 -5.24 21.66
CA SER A 93 3.20 -5.70 22.57
C SER A 93 3.67 -4.56 23.47
N LYS A 94 3.51 -4.73 24.80
CA LYS A 94 3.91 -3.72 25.77
C LYS A 94 5.43 -3.52 25.75
N THR A 95 5.89 -2.28 25.95
CA THR A 95 7.31 -1.96 26.09
C THR A 95 7.97 -2.79 27.21
N VAL A 96 7.25 -3.00 28.31
CA VAL A 96 7.62 -3.95 29.37
C VAL A 96 6.43 -4.87 29.60
N GLY A 97 6.59 -6.14 29.25
CA GLY A 97 5.61 -7.21 29.44
C GLY A 97 5.95 -8.15 30.60
N LYS A 98 5.12 -9.17 30.82
CA LYS A 98 5.35 -10.19 31.85
C LYS A 98 6.65 -10.99 31.61
N ASN A 99 7.06 -11.15 30.35
CA ASN A 99 8.20 -11.95 29.94
C ASN A 99 9.45 -11.10 29.63
N GLY A 100 9.44 -9.82 30.00
CA GLY A 100 10.56 -8.90 29.75
C GLY A 100 10.25 -7.77 28.79
N PRO A 101 11.27 -7.17 28.16
CA PRO A 101 11.11 -6.04 27.25
C PRO A 101 10.45 -6.46 25.94
N HIS A 102 9.83 -5.50 25.25
CA HIS A 102 9.34 -5.68 23.88
C HIS A 102 10.45 -6.22 22.98
N PRO A 103 10.23 -7.33 22.24
CA PRO A 103 11.24 -7.88 21.35
C PRO A 103 11.61 -6.87 20.26
N LEU A 104 12.91 -6.51 20.18
CA LEU A 104 13.36 -5.51 19.22
C LEU A 104 13.11 -5.92 17.77
N ASP A 105 13.21 -7.20 17.45
CA ASP A 105 12.98 -7.69 16.09
C ASP A 105 11.50 -7.58 15.68
N TYR A 106 10.57 -7.74 16.63
CA TYR A 106 9.15 -7.49 16.36
C TYR A 106 8.88 -6.00 16.08
N PHE A 107 9.50 -5.09 16.84
CA PHE A 107 9.46 -3.66 16.57
C PHE A 107 9.96 -3.35 15.15
N LYS A 108 11.14 -3.86 14.79
CA LYS A 108 11.74 -3.69 13.46
C LYS A 108 10.81 -4.20 12.36
N THR A 109 10.24 -5.39 12.52
CA THR A 109 9.30 -5.96 11.52
C THR A 109 8.11 -5.06 11.27
N VAL A 110 7.51 -4.50 12.33
CA VAL A 110 6.36 -3.59 12.18
C VAL A 110 6.76 -2.31 11.44
N VAL A 111 7.90 -1.72 11.80
CA VAL A 111 8.42 -0.52 11.14
C VAL A 111 8.79 -0.81 9.69
N ASP A 112 9.40 -1.95 9.45
CA ASP A 112 9.84 -2.34 8.11
C ASP A 112 8.66 -2.50 7.15
N ILE A 113 7.64 -3.23 7.54
CA ILE A 113 6.45 -3.40 6.70
C ILE A 113 5.66 -2.09 6.56
N ASN A 114 5.32 -1.44 7.68
CA ASN A 114 4.37 -0.34 7.68
C ASN A 114 4.96 0.98 7.17
N LEU A 115 6.25 1.24 7.42
CA LEU A 115 6.91 2.50 7.07
C LEU A 115 7.84 2.33 5.88
N ASN A 116 8.85 1.45 5.99
CA ASN A 116 9.80 1.25 4.89
C ASN A 116 9.10 0.67 3.65
N GLY A 117 8.18 -0.29 3.83
CA GLY A 117 7.39 -0.84 2.75
C GLY A 117 6.50 0.21 2.06
N THR A 118 5.85 1.08 2.83
CA THR A 118 5.07 2.20 2.27
C THR A 118 5.98 3.15 1.48
N PHE A 119 7.16 3.51 2.02
CA PHE A 119 8.12 4.36 1.32
C PHE A 119 8.67 3.70 0.05
N ASN A 120 8.95 2.39 0.10
CA ASN A 120 9.45 1.65 -1.06
C ASN A 120 8.45 1.69 -2.22
N VAL A 121 7.17 1.45 -1.96
CA VAL A 121 6.13 1.56 -2.99
C VAL A 121 5.97 3.00 -3.46
N LEU A 122 5.91 3.96 -2.54
CA LEU A 122 5.76 5.39 -2.84
C LEU A 122 6.83 5.87 -3.82
N ARG A 123 8.12 5.64 -3.52
CA ARG A 123 9.23 6.14 -4.34
C ARG A 123 9.26 5.51 -5.75
N LEU A 124 8.98 4.20 -5.86
CA LEU A 124 8.97 3.50 -7.14
C LEU A 124 7.74 3.86 -7.98
N ALA A 125 6.56 3.96 -7.36
CA ALA A 125 5.35 4.42 -8.03
C ALA A 125 5.49 5.88 -8.51
N ALA A 126 6.10 6.76 -7.72
CA ALA A 126 6.32 8.16 -8.12
C ALA A 126 7.20 8.28 -9.36
N VAL A 127 8.25 7.45 -9.48
CA VAL A 127 9.11 7.40 -10.68
C VAL A 127 8.28 7.00 -11.90
N GLU A 128 7.46 5.94 -11.78
CA GLU A 128 6.62 5.48 -12.90
C GLU A 128 5.55 6.52 -13.26
N MET A 129 4.91 7.15 -12.27
CA MET A 129 3.92 8.22 -12.51
C MET A 129 4.53 9.42 -13.24
N GLY A 130 5.82 9.69 -13.03
CA GLY A 130 6.55 10.74 -13.75
C GLY A 130 6.61 10.55 -15.26
N ASN A 131 6.36 9.36 -15.76
CA ASN A 131 6.29 9.05 -17.20
C ASN A 131 4.91 9.36 -17.82
N ASN A 132 3.90 9.68 -17.02
CA ASN A 132 2.57 10.02 -17.53
C ASN A 132 2.55 11.45 -18.10
N GLU A 133 1.73 11.66 -19.13
CA GLU A 133 1.39 13.02 -19.56
C GLU A 133 0.63 13.73 -18.43
N PRO A 134 1.07 14.94 -18.03
CA PRO A 134 0.39 15.69 -16.99
C PRO A 134 -1.05 16.04 -17.35
N THR A 135 -1.93 16.06 -16.35
CA THR A 135 -3.28 16.62 -16.51
C THR A 135 -3.22 18.13 -16.74
N SER A 136 -4.38 18.77 -17.04
CA SER A 136 -4.48 20.21 -17.14
C SER A 136 -4.00 20.98 -15.91
N ASP A 137 -4.03 20.31 -14.73
CA ASP A 137 -3.61 20.86 -13.45
C ASP A 137 -2.13 20.52 -13.13
N GLY A 138 -1.42 19.86 -14.06
CA GLY A 138 -0.01 19.46 -13.92
C GLY A 138 0.21 18.18 -13.11
N GLU A 139 -0.84 17.41 -12.78
CA GLU A 139 -0.73 16.16 -12.02
C GLU A 139 -0.35 14.99 -12.94
N CYS A 140 0.69 14.23 -12.59
CA CYS A 140 1.06 12.97 -13.25
C CYS A 140 0.48 11.74 -12.54
N GLY A 141 0.09 11.86 -11.29
CA GLY A 141 -0.47 10.80 -10.47
C GLY A 141 -0.75 11.23 -9.04
N VAL A 142 -1.29 10.32 -8.24
CA VAL A 142 -1.58 10.53 -6.81
C VAL A 142 -1.16 9.32 -5.98
N ILE A 143 -0.58 9.58 -4.82
CA ILE A 143 -0.20 8.55 -3.84
C ILE A 143 -0.99 8.78 -2.56
N ILE A 144 -1.63 7.73 -2.07
CA ILE A 144 -2.43 7.73 -0.86
C ILE A 144 -1.80 6.76 0.14
N ASN A 145 -1.42 7.27 1.31
CA ASN A 145 -0.81 6.48 2.38
C ASN A 145 -1.81 6.28 3.53
N THR A 146 -1.94 5.03 3.99
CA THR A 146 -2.81 4.72 5.14
C THR A 146 -2.09 4.99 6.44
N ALA A 147 -2.38 6.12 7.07
CA ALA A 147 -1.95 6.44 8.43
C ALA A 147 -2.87 5.80 9.49
N SER A 148 -2.86 6.31 10.70
CA SER A 148 -3.72 5.88 11.80
C SER A 148 -3.86 6.98 12.84
N VAL A 149 -4.95 6.98 13.60
CA VAL A 149 -5.06 7.79 14.83
C VAL A 149 -3.94 7.48 15.82
N ALA A 150 -3.40 6.25 15.78
CA ALA A 150 -2.27 5.84 16.59
C ALA A 150 -0.95 6.61 16.30
N ALA A 151 -0.89 7.36 15.19
CA ALA A 151 0.21 8.28 14.90
C ALA A 151 0.23 9.47 15.89
N PHE A 152 -0.93 9.83 16.43
CA PHE A 152 -1.12 11.00 17.32
C PHE A 152 -1.55 10.58 18.72
N ASP A 153 -2.33 9.51 18.85
CA ASP A 153 -2.90 9.02 20.10
C ASP A 153 -2.72 7.49 20.19
N GLY A 154 -1.48 7.10 20.52
CA GLY A 154 -1.08 5.69 20.62
C GLY A 154 -1.62 5.02 21.89
N GLN A 155 -1.99 3.74 21.77
CA GLN A 155 -2.47 2.93 22.89
C GLN A 155 -1.34 2.08 23.51
N VAL A 156 -1.59 1.58 24.73
CA VAL A 156 -0.68 0.65 25.40
C VAL A 156 -0.45 -0.58 24.51
N GLY A 157 0.83 -0.86 24.25
CA GLY A 157 1.23 -1.97 23.36
C GLY A 157 1.41 -1.60 21.90
N GLN A 158 1.15 -0.36 21.49
CA GLN A 158 1.26 0.09 20.11
C GLN A 158 2.54 0.87 19.79
N ALA A 159 3.61 0.78 20.60
CA ALA A 159 4.82 1.57 20.39
C ALA A 159 5.36 1.44 18.95
N ALA A 160 5.53 0.21 18.44
CA ALA A 160 6.00 -0.04 17.08
C ALA A 160 5.02 0.45 16.02
N TYR A 161 3.73 0.18 16.20
CA TYR A 161 2.67 0.59 15.29
C TYR A 161 2.54 2.12 15.23
N SER A 162 2.48 2.78 16.38
CA SER A 162 2.41 4.24 16.47
C SER A 162 3.63 4.91 15.85
N ALA A 163 4.84 4.38 16.12
CA ALA A 163 6.07 4.88 15.51
C ALA A 163 6.02 4.76 13.97
N SER A 164 5.58 3.59 13.46
CA SER A 164 5.46 3.39 12.02
C SER A 164 4.44 4.33 11.37
N LYS A 165 3.27 4.50 11.98
CA LYS A 165 2.21 5.37 11.45
C LYS A 165 2.51 6.86 11.63
N GLY A 166 3.25 7.25 12.69
CA GLY A 166 3.81 8.59 12.84
C GLY A 166 4.83 8.91 11.74
N GLY A 167 5.68 7.93 11.39
CA GLY A 167 6.59 8.03 10.25
C GLY A 167 5.86 8.20 8.91
N VAL A 168 4.77 7.45 8.70
CA VAL A 168 3.93 7.59 7.49
C VAL A 168 3.34 9.01 7.39
N VAL A 169 2.83 9.57 8.49
CA VAL A 169 2.36 10.97 8.51
C VAL A 169 3.49 11.94 8.19
N GLY A 170 4.68 11.75 8.82
CA GLY A 170 5.81 12.66 8.64
C GLY A 170 6.42 12.66 7.22
N MET A 171 6.28 11.56 6.47
CA MET A 171 6.76 11.50 5.08
C MET A 171 5.70 11.87 4.04
N THR A 172 4.42 12.00 4.44
CA THR A 172 3.33 12.38 3.54
C THR A 172 3.17 13.91 3.62
N LEU A 173 3.86 14.61 2.77
CA LEU A 173 3.87 16.07 2.71
C LEU A 173 3.33 16.54 1.36
#